data_d44591cf21686ee24f3df101d7a6de3b
#
_entry.id   d44591cf21686ee24f3df101d7a6de3b
#
_cell.length_a   1.000
_cell.length_b   1.000
_cell.length_c   1.000
_cell.angle_alpha   90.00
_cell.angle_beta   90.00
_cell.angle_gamma   90.00
#
_symmetry.space_group_name_H-M   'P 1'
#
loop_
_entity.id
_entity.type
_entity.pdbx_description
1 polymer ?
#
loop_
_entity_poly.entity_id
_entity_poly.type
_entity_poly.pdbx_seq_one_letter_code
_entity_poly.pdbx_strand_id
1 'polypeptide(L)'
;MNNATNLIANDAKSIVQAHLDRLGETKDSKLSDEVKQEKFALILAELKKRDAVLVAHYYCDPEVQELAELSGGCVSDSLEMARFGRDHPASTLVVAGVKFMGETSKILSPNKTILMPTLEATCSLDLGCPVEEFSQFCDAHPDHTVVVYANTSAAVKARADWVVTSSCAVDIIEHLDSLGEKIIWAPDQHLGRYIQKKTGADMLLWDGACIVHEEFRARGIAQMKALYPDAAVLVHPESPESVVDVADAVGSTSQLIKAAQTLPNERLIVATDRGIFYKMQQAVPNKILVEAPTAGEGATCRSCAHCPWMAMNELDGILEVLQRGDQEIFVDPALAERAKLPLDRMLDFSASLKR
;
A
#
# COMPACT_ATOMS: atom_id res chain seq x y z
N MET A 1 7.30 23.99 -20.37
CA MET A 1 7.30 23.11 -19.20
C MET A 1 6.51 21.81 -19.39
N ASN A 2 5.44 21.76 -20.21
CA ASN A 2 4.61 20.53 -20.38
C ASN A 2 5.26 19.35 -21.14
N ASN A 3 6.34 19.52 -21.89
CA ASN A 3 6.88 18.42 -22.73
C ASN A 3 7.78 17.44 -21.96
N ALA A 4 8.55 17.90 -20.98
CA ALA A 4 9.45 17.02 -20.21
C ALA A 4 8.68 16.13 -19.24
N THR A 5 7.69 16.71 -18.54
CA THR A 5 6.82 15.97 -17.60
C THR A 5 5.97 14.90 -18.31
N ASN A 6 5.50 15.19 -19.54
CA ASN A 6 4.74 14.21 -20.35
C ASN A 6 5.61 13.08 -20.91
N LEU A 7 6.91 13.31 -21.17
CA LEU A 7 7.84 12.27 -21.60
C LEU A 7 8.18 11.30 -20.46
N ILE A 8 8.42 11.81 -19.26
CA ILE A 8 8.70 11.01 -18.05
C ILE A 8 7.48 10.15 -17.66
N ALA A 9 6.29 10.72 -17.68
CA ALA A 9 5.05 9.98 -17.38
C ALA A 9 4.77 8.84 -18.38
N ASN A 10 5.10 9.02 -19.66
CA ASN A 10 4.97 7.97 -20.67
C ASN A 10 5.96 6.83 -20.47
N ASP A 11 7.18 7.12 -20.02
CA ASP A 11 8.20 6.10 -19.73
C ASP A 11 7.83 5.27 -18.48
N ALA A 12 7.37 5.91 -17.42
CA ALA A 12 6.90 5.25 -16.20
C ALA A 12 5.71 4.31 -16.47
N LYS A 13 4.72 4.74 -17.26
CA LYS A 13 3.59 3.90 -17.69
C LYS A 13 4.04 2.70 -18.51
N SER A 14 5.03 2.86 -19.37
CA SER A 14 5.62 1.77 -20.15
C SER A 14 6.32 0.73 -19.28
N ILE A 15 7.03 1.16 -18.24
CA ILE A 15 7.69 0.28 -17.26
C ILE A 15 6.65 -0.55 -16.51
N VAL A 16 5.60 0.09 -15.99
CA VAL A 16 4.50 -0.58 -15.29
C VAL A 16 3.83 -1.60 -16.21
N GLN A 17 3.50 -1.21 -17.47
CA GLN A 17 2.86 -2.12 -18.43
C GLN A 17 3.76 -3.32 -18.76
N ALA A 18 5.06 -3.12 -18.97
CA ALA A 18 6.01 -4.19 -19.23
C ALA A 18 6.12 -5.18 -18.07
N HIS A 19 5.97 -4.72 -16.82
CA HIS A 19 5.90 -5.57 -15.65
C HIS A 19 4.60 -6.38 -15.61
N LEU A 20 3.45 -5.75 -15.86
CA LEU A 20 2.16 -6.42 -15.91
C LEU A 20 2.09 -7.50 -16.99
N ASP A 21 2.66 -7.24 -18.17
CA ASP A 21 2.69 -8.20 -19.27
C ASP A 21 3.51 -9.47 -18.94
N ARG A 22 4.50 -9.36 -18.05
CA ARG A 22 5.29 -10.51 -17.57
C ARG A 22 4.56 -11.36 -16.52
N LEU A 23 3.67 -10.77 -15.72
CA LEU A 23 2.98 -11.49 -14.63
C LEU A 23 1.95 -12.50 -15.14
N GLY A 24 1.43 -12.33 -16.36
CA GLY A 24 0.39 -13.21 -16.90
C GLY A 24 -0.96 -13.05 -16.17
N GLU A 25 -1.85 -14.06 -16.34
CA GLU A 25 -3.13 -14.09 -15.64
C GLU A 25 -2.95 -14.65 -14.22
N THR A 26 -3.44 -13.93 -13.21
CA THR A 26 -3.50 -14.45 -11.83
C THR A 26 -4.49 -15.59 -11.74
N LYS A 27 -4.07 -16.74 -11.25
CA LYS A 27 -4.93 -17.91 -11.04
C LYS A 27 -5.64 -17.79 -9.69
N ASP A 28 -6.95 -17.59 -9.72
CA ASP A 28 -7.82 -17.75 -8.53
C ASP A 28 -7.98 -19.26 -8.23
N SER A 29 -6.98 -19.92 -7.67
CA SER A 29 -7.08 -21.32 -7.22
C SER A 29 -7.30 -21.36 -5.72
N LYS A 30 -8.56 -21.41 -5.28
CA LYS A 30 -8.85 -21.68 -3.87
C LYS A 30 -8.32 -23.06 -3.49
N LEU A 31 -7.43 -23.08 -2.50
CA LEU A 31 -6.94 -24.31 -1.89
C LEU A 31 -8.09 -25.03 -1.16
N SER A 32 -8.07 -26.39 -1.14
CA SER A 32 -8.96 -27.10 -0.22
C SER A 32 -8.54 -26.81 1.23
N ASP A 33 -9.51 -26.89 2.16
CA ASP A 33 -9.22 -26.64 3.58
C ASP A 33 -8.14 -27.57 4.13
N GLU A 34 -8.09 -28.84 3.68
CA GLU A 34 -7.07 -29.80 4.09
C GLU A 34 -5.67 -29.36 3.64
N VAL A 35 -5.51 -29.00 2.36
CA VAL A 35 -4.23 -28.53 1.80
C VAL A 35 -3.78 -27.25 2.48
N LYS A 36 -4.72 -26.30 2.73
CA LYS A 36 -4.45 -25.06 3.46
C LYS A 36 -3.91 -25.35 4.86
N GLN A 37 -4.58 -26.21 5.63
CA GLN A 37 -4.16 -26.57 7.00
C GLN A 37 -2.81 -27.30 7.03
N GLU A 38 -2.53 -28.16 6.07
CA GLU A 38 -1.21 -28.80 5.93
C GLU A 38 -0.10 -27.75 5.72
N LYS A 39 -0.31 -26.82 4.76
CA LYS A 39 0.63 -25.72 4.50
C LYS A 39 0.83 -24.83 5.73
N PHE A 40 -0.24 -24.50 6.43
CA PHE A 40 -0.17 -23.70 7.67
C PHE A 40 0.71 -24.38 8.71
N ALA A 41 0.51 -25.68 8.94
CA ALA A 41 1.30 -26.43 9.91
C ALA A 41 2.80 -26.42 9.55
N LEU A 42 3.13 -26.61 8.27
CA LEU A 42 4.51 -26.57 7.79
C LEU A 42 5.13 -25.19 7.95
N ILE A 43 4.42 -24.12 7.56
CA ILE A 43 4.92 -22.75 7.65
C ILE A 43 5.11 -22.33 9.12
N LEU A 44 4.16 -22.63 9.99
CA LEU A 44 4.27 -22.34 11.43
C LEU A 44 5.48 -23.04 12.07
N ALA A 45 5.76 -24.27 11.65
CA ALA A 45 6.95 -25.00 12.12
C ALA A 45 8.26 -24.31 11.64
N GLU A 46 8.34 -23.89 10.38
CA GLU A 46 9.52 -23.19 9.85
C GLU A 46 9.69 -21.77 10.46
N LEU A 47 8.59 -21.03 10.69
CA LEU A 47 8.64 -19.74 11.41
C LEU A 47 9.26 -19.90 12.78
N LYS A 48 8.81 -20.89 13.56
CA LYS A 48 9.36 -21.17 14.88
C LYS A 48 10.84 -21.58 14.83
N LYS A 49 11.23 -22.42 13.89
CA LYS A 49 12.61 -22.88 13.71
C LYS A 49 13.57 -21.75 13.40
N ARG A 50 13.12 -20.71 12.67
CA ARG A 50 13.93 -19.56 12.25
C ARG A 50 13.86 -18.37 13.20
N ASP A 51 13.15 -18.47 14.33
CA ASP A 51 12.83 -17.30 15.15
C ASP A 51 12.23 -16.18 14.28
N ALA A 52 11.24 -16.52 13.49
CA ALA A 52 10.63 -15.64 12.51
C ALA A 52 9.17 -15.33 12.83
N VAL A 53 8.70 -14.17 12.42
CA VAL A 53 7.29 -13.76 12.46
C VAL A 53 6.84 -13.31 11.09
N LEU A 54 5.61 -13.65 10.71
CA LEU A 54 4.97 -13.22 9.46
C LEU A 54 4.19 -11.93 9.69
N VAL A 55 4.47 -10.91 8.87
CA VAL A 55 3.68 -9.69 8.79
C VAL A 55 3.06 -9.59 7.40
N ALA A 56 1.76 -9.35 7.30
CA ALA A 56 1.03 -9.31 6.05
C ALA A 56 0.30 -7.98 5.86
N HIS A 57 0.30 -7.48 4.63
CA HIS A 57 -0.52 -6.33 4.28
C HIS A 57 -1.99 -6.73 4.08
N TYR A 58 -2.93 -5.83 4.35
CA TYR A 58 -4.38 -6.01 4.14
C TYR A 58 -4.76 -6.43 2.70
N TYR A 59 -3.89 -6.23 1.72
CA TYR A 59 -4.14 -6.55 0.32
C TYR A 59 -3.61 -7.93 -0.10
N CYS A 60 -2.97 -8.67 0.80
CA CYS A 60 -2.66 -10.09 0.56
C CYS A 60 -3.93 -10.94 0.59
N ASP A 61 -3.85 -12.11 0.00
CA ASP A 61 -4.96 -13.08 0.00
C ASP A 61 -5.38 -13.48 1.42
N PRO A 62 -6.65 -13.85 1.64
CA PRO A 62 -7.19 -14.18 2.96
C PRO A 62 -6.39 -15.24 3.71
N GLU A 63 -5.87 -16.25 3.02
CA GLU A 63 -5.09 -17.33 3.60
C GLU A 63 -3.76 -16.82 4.19
N VAL A 64 -3.12 -15.87 3.53
CA VAL A 64 -1.88 -15.25 4.01
C VAL A 64 -2.15 -14.36 5.23
N GLN A 65 -3.25 -13.65 5.21
CA GLN A 65 -3.68 -12.84 6.35
C GLN A 65 -4.03 -13.72 7.56
N GLU A 66 -4.79 -14.80 7.37
CA GLU A 66 -5.13 -15.77 8.42
C GLU A 66 -3.86 -16.39 9.02
N LEU A 67 -2.90 -16.81 8.19
CA LEU A 67 -1.64 -17.37 8.64
C LEU A 67 -0.82 -16.36 9.46
N ALA A 68 -0.78 -15.08 9.04
CA ALA A 68 -0.07 -14.05 9.78
C ALA A 68 -0.64 -13.88 11.19
N GLU A 69 -1.97 -13.88 11.35
CA GLU A 69 -2.63 -13.83 12.66
C GLU A 69 -2.33 -15.07 13.50
N LEU A 70 -2.43 -16.26 12.92
CA LEU A 70 -2.17 -17.53 13.62
C LEU A 70 -0.70 -17.68 14.06
N SER A 71 0.23 -17.05 13.34
CA SER A 71 1.66 -17.08 13.67
C SER A 71 2.06 -16.13 14.80
N GLY A 72 1.13 -15.33 15.33
CA GLY A 72 1.41 -14.27 16.29
C GLY A 72 2.00 -12.99 15.64
N GLY A 73 1.91 -12.91 14.32
CA GLY A 73 2.28 -11.73 13.54
C GLY A 73 1.16 -10.68 13.45
N CYS A 74 1.19 -9.86 12.41
CA CYS A 74 0.16 -8.86 12.21
C CYS A 74 -0.34 -8.79 10.77
N VAL A 75 -1.60 -8.36 10.62
CA VAL A 75 -2.20 -7.94 9.36
C VAL A 75 -2.56 -6.46 9.49
N SER A 76 -1.92 -5.60 8.69
CA SER A 76 -2.07 -4.16 8.85
C SER A 76 -1.73 -3.36 7.58
N ASP A 77 -1.79 -2.03 7.68
CA ASP A 77 -1.23 -1.13 6.68
C ASP A 77 0.30 -1.02 6.79
N SER A 78 0.92 -0.38 5.80
CA SER A 78 2.38 -0.26 5.71
C SER A 78 3.03 0.38 6.94
N LEU A 79 2.35 1.35 7.58
CA LEU A 79 2.89 2.04 8.76
C LEU A 79 2.94 1.11 9.98
N GLU A 80 1.85 0.41 10.25
CA GLU A 80 1.77 -0.47 11.39
C GLU A 80 2.61 -1.73 11.19
N MET A 81 2.70 -2.27 9.96
CA MET A 81 3.66 -3.34 9.61
C MET A 81 5.09 -2.94 9.97
N ALA A 82 5.50 -1.73 9.60
CA ALA A 82 6.85 -1.22 9.89
C ALA A 82 7.10 -1.08 11.39
N ARG A 83 6.13 -0.58 12.14
CA ARG A 83 6.21 -0.44 13.62
C ARG A 83 6.25 -1.79 14.30
N PHE A 84 5.32 -2.68 13.97
CA PHE A 84 5.27 -4.03 14.50
C PHE A 84 6.59 -4.76 14.26
N GLY A 85 7.10 -4.72 13.01
CA GLY A 85 8.37 -5.37 12.67
C GLY A 85 9.57 -4.83 13.44
N ARG A 86 9.62 -3.52 13.68
CA ARG A 86 10.66 -2.89 14.52
C ARG A 86 10.59 -3.37 15.97
N ASP A 87 9.40 -3.40 16.54
CA ASP A 87 9.18 -3.60 17.97
C ASP A 87 9.09 -5.10 18.36
N HIS A 88 8.81 -5.99 17.40
CA HIS A 88 8.71 -7.43 17.65
C HIS A 88 10.07 -8.06 17.95
N PRO A 89 10.20 -8.99 18.94
CA PRO A 89 11.48 -9.56 19.35
C PRO A 89 12.13 -10.53 18.35
N ALA A 90 11.38 -11.14 17.43
CA ALA A 90 11.91 -12.09 16.46
C ALA A 90 13.10 -11.51 15.67
N SER A 91 14.10 -12.35 15.43
CA SER A 91 15.30 -12.00 14.65
C SER A 91 15.05 -11.93 13.14
N THR A 92 13.98 -12.58 12.69
CA THR A 92 13.59 -12.65 11.27
C THR A 92 12.15 -12.16 11.07
N LEU A 93 11.93 -11.30 10.07
CA LEU A 93 10.59 -10.91 9.61
C LEU A 93 10.36 -11.50 8.23
N VAL A 94 9.23 -12.16 8.04
CA VAL A 94 8.71 -12.49 6.73
C VAL A 94 7.66 -11.45 6.37
N VAL A 95 7.93 -10.65 5.35
CA VAL A 95 7.06 -9.55 4.92
C VAL A 95 6.25 -9.98 3.70
N ALA A 96 4.99 -10.35 3.90
CA ALA A 96 4.04 -10.57 2.82
C ALA A 96 3.44 -9.23 2.40
N GLY A 97 3.93 -8.72 1.30
CA GLY A 97 3.63 -7.42 0.75
C GLY A 97 4.46 -7.14 -0.50
N VAL A 98 4.71 -5.86 -0.80
CA VAL A 98 5.52 -5.44 -1.94
C VAL A 98 6.87 -4.90 -1.49
N LYS A 99 7.84 -4.87 -2.41
CA LYS A 99 9.26 -4.64 -2.15
C LYS A 99 9.56 -3.45 -1.24
N PHE A 100 8.94 -2.30 -1.45
CA PHE A 100 9.17 -1.12 -0.61
C PHE A 100 8.80 -1.34 0.87
N MET A 101 7.89 -2.26 1.18
CA MET A 101 7.53 -2.63 2.56
C MET A 101 8.64 -3.45 3.21
N GLY A 102 9.25 -4.37 2.46
CA GLY A 102 10.44 -5.10 2.88
C GLY A 102 11.64 -4.17 3.10
N GLU A 103 11.88 -3.23 2.17
CA GLU A 103 12.94 -2.21 2.30
C GLU A 103 12.71 -1.32 3.54
N THR A 104 11.47 -0.86 3.76
CA THR A 104 11.12 -0.07 4.95
C THR A 104 11.35 -0.86 6.23
N SER A 105 10.99 -2.14 6.25
CA SER A 105 11.25 -3.03 7.39
C SER A 105 12.75 -3.19 7.63
N LYS A 106 13.58 -3.33 6.59
CA LYS A 106 15.04 -3.44 6.69
C LYS A 106 15.67 -2.14 7.20
N ILE A 107 15.21 -0.98 6.70
CA ILE A 107 15.70 0.33 7.14
C ILE A 107 15.43 0.55 8.63
N LEU A 108 14.23 0.20 9.12
CA LEU A 108 13.84 0.38 10.51
C LEU A 108 14.38 -0.72 11.44
N SER A 109 14.78 -1.87 10.87
CA SER A 109 15.27 -3.03 11.62
C SER A 109 16.55 -3.59 10.98
N PRO A 110 17.66 -2.82 10.93
CA PRO A 110 18.85 -3.17 10.16
C PRO A 110 19.51 -4.48 10.63
N ASN A 111 19.33 -4.84 11.90
CA ASN A 111 19.91 -6.05 12.50
C ASN A 111 19.05 -7.31 12.30
N LYS A 112 17.84 -7.18 11.74
CA LYS A 112 16.96 -8.31 11.47
C LYS A 112 17.15 -8.83 10.06
N THR A 113 16.94 -10.12 9.86
CA THR A 113 16.77 -10.70 8.53
C THR A 113 15.36 -10.38 8.05
N ILE A 114 15.24 -9.78 6.87
CA ILE A 114 13.96 -9.45 6.26
C ILE A 114 13.80 -10.31 5.01
N LEU A 115 12.87 -11.26 5.06
CA LEU A 115 12.55 -12.14 3.96
C LEU A 115 11.22 -11.71 3.31
N MET A 116 11.10 -11.92 2.01
CA MET A 116 9.83 -11.76 1.29
C MET A 116 9.50 -13.04 0.54
N PRO A 117 8.22 -13.41 0.37
CA PRO A 117 7.84 -14.57 -0.43
C PRO A 117 8.41 -14.54 -1.85
N THR A 118 8.51 -13.33 -2.41
CA THR A 118 9.21 -13.04 -3.67
C THR A 118 9.70 -11.60 -3.71
N LEU A 119 10.89 -11.38 -4.29
CA LEU A 119 11.42 -10.02 -4.53
C LEU A 119 10.86 -9.37 -5.80
N GLU A 120 10.09 -10.13 -6.60
CA GLU A 120 9.41 -9.61 -7.81
C GLU A 120 8.12 -8.83 -7.48
N ALA A 121 7.59 -8.97 -6.27
CA ALA A 121 6.43 -8.22 -5.82
C ALA A 121 6.79 -6.74 -5.65
N THR A 122 6.40 -5.90 -6.61
CA THR A 122 6.68 -4.46 -6.65
C THR A 122 5.39 -3.63 -6.54
N CYS A 123 5.43 -2.34 -6.88
CA CYS A 123 4.28 -1.43 -6.85
C CYS A 123 4.33 -0.50 -8.05
N SER A 124 3.18 -0.23 -8.67
CA SER A 124 3.10 0.73 -9.79
C SER A 124 3.54 2.13 -9.40
N LEU A 125 3.31 2.53 -8.16
CA LEU A 125 3.74 3.82 -7.64
C LEU A 125 5.27 3.90 -7.50
N ASP A 126 5.90 2.82 -7.04
CA ASP A 126 7.36 2.71 -6.95
C ASP A 126 8.00 2.70 -8.35
N LEU A 127 7.51 1.86 -9.24
CA LEU A 127 7.96 1.80 -10.65
C LEU A 127 7.74 3.13 -11.39
N GLY A 128 6.64 3.83 -11.07
CA GLY A 128 6.27 5.11 -11.65
C GLY A 128 7.00 6.32 -11.06
N CYS A 129 7.93 6.10 -10.12
CA CYS A 129 8.73 7.16 -9.49
C CYS A 129 10.22 6.78 -9.45
N PRO A 130 10.89 6.66 -10.60
CA PRO A 130 12.32 6.35 -10.66
C PRO A 130 13.15 7.43 -9.97
N VAL A 131 14.18 7.02 -9.21
CA VAL A 131 14.92 7.93 -8.33
C VAL A 131 15.69 9.00 -9.08
N GLU A 132 16.19 8.71 -10.29
CA GLU A 132 16.96 9.65 -11.11
C GLU A 132 16.06 10.80 -11.57
N GLU A 133 14.89 10.52 -12.13
CA GLU A 133 13.93 11.50 -12.62
C GLU A 133 13.29 12.27 -11.45
N PHE A 134 13.00 11.56 -10.35
CA PHE A 134 12.48 12.20 -9.15
C PHE A 134 13.51 13.17 -8.53
N SER A 135 14.79 12.80 -8.51
CA SER A 135 15.85 13.69 -8.03
C SER A 135 15.96 14.94 -8.88
N GLN A 136 15.91 14.81 -10.22
CA GLN A 136 15.91 15.96 -11.12
C GLN A 136 14.70 16.88 -10.90
N PHE A 137 13.52 16.30 -10.65
CA PHE A 137 12.32 17.06 -10.32
C PHE A 137 12.49 17.85 -9.01
N CYS A 138 13.04 17.23 -7.97
CA CYS A 138 13.33 17.92 -6.71
C CYS A 138 14.39 19.01 -6.87
N ASP A 139 15.46 18.76 -7.63
CA ASP A 139 16.55 19.71 -7.83
C ASP A 139 16.10 20.94 -8.64
N ALA A 140 15.07 20.80 -9.48
CA ALA A 140 14.44 21.92 -10.17
C ALA A 140 13.58 22.82 -9.23
N HIS A 141 13.27 22.38 -8.02
CA HIS A 141 12.43 23.07 -7.06
C HIS A 141 13.07 23.10 -5.66
N PRO A 142 14.24 23.72 -5.50
CA PRO A 142 15.06 23.64 -4.27
C PRO A 142 14.45 24.38 -3.07
N ASP A 143 13.39 25.17 -3.28
CA ASP A 143 12.65 25.90 -2.26
C ASP A 143 11.42 25.10 -1.72
N HIS A 144 11.31 23.82 -2.09
CA HIS A 144 10.20 22.96 -1.67
C HIS A 144 10.66 21.88 -0.69
N THR A 145 9.84 21.58 0.31
CA THR A 145 9.98 20.43 1.20
C THR A 145 9.48 19.16 0.47
N VAL A 146 10.32 18.15 0.44
CA VAL A 146 10.04 16.90 -0.30
C VAL A 146 9.31 15.91 0.60
N VAL A 147 8.05 15.66 0.29
CA VAL A 147 7.21 14.68 1.00
C VAL A 147 6.90 13.51 0.07
N VAL A 148 7.27 12.31 0.47
CA VAL A 148 6.97 11.10 -0.32
C VAL A 148 6.05 10.16 0.43
N TYR A 149 5.10 9.64 -0.29
CA TYR A 149 4.28 8.52 0.18
C TYR A 149 5.13 7.25 0.27
N ALA A 150 4.91 6.43 1.27
CA ALA A 150 5.72 5.24 1.59
C ALA A 150 5.88 4.25 0.43
N ASN A 151 4.99 4.32 -0.58
CA ASN A 151 4.96 3.46 -1.76
C ASN A 151 6.03 3.84 -2.79
N THR A 152 7.27 3.96 -2.33
CA THR A 152 8.45 4.35 -3.11
C THR A 152 9.65 3.53 -2.66
N SER A 153 10.72 3.46 -3.48
CA SER A 153 11.97 2.79 -3.15
C SER A 153 12.71 3.43 -1.96
N ALA A 154 13.63 2.68 -1.37
CA ALA A 154 14.56 3.21 -0.38
C ALA A 154 15.34 4.42 -0.91
N ALA A 155 15.68 4.42 -2.21
CA ALA A 155 16.42 5.50 -2.85
C ALA A 155 15.60 6.80 -2.92
N VAL A 156 14.33 6.72 -3.28
CA VAL A 156 13.40 7.86 -3.28
C VAL A 156 13.18 8.38 -1.85
N LYS A 157 12.99 7.47 -0.88
CA LYS A 157 12.89 7.85 0.55
C LYS A 157 14.13 8.60 1.05
N ALA A 158 15.32 8.19 0.63
CA ALA A 158 16.57 8.85 1.01
C ALA A 158 16.74 10.26 0.41
N ARG A 159 15.94 10.63 -0.58
CA ARG A 159 15.87 11.98 -1.18
C ARG A 159 14.83 12.87 -0.50
N ALA A 160 13.93 12.29 0.28
CA ALA A 160 12.81 12.98 0.90
C ALA A 160 13.17 13.63 2.24
N ASP A 161 12.44 14.69 2.58
CA ASP A 161 12.45 15.30 3.93
C ASP A 161 11.46 14.60 4.86
N TRP A 162 10.35 14.12 4.30
CA TRP A 162 9.31 13.39 5.01
C TRP A 162 8.86 12.17 4.21
N VAL A 163 8.64 11.06 4.90
CA VAL A 163 7.85 9.94 4.39
C VAL A 163 6.50 9.99 5.08
N VAL A 164 5.43 9.65 4.35
CA VAL A 164 4.07 9.58 4.91
C VAL A 164 3.36 8.31 4.44
N THR A 165 2.31 7.92 5.17
CA THR A 165 1.32 6.93 4.70
C THR A 165 -0.04 7.60 4.57
N SER A 166 -1.00 6.97 3.89
CA SER A 166 -2.35 7.52 3.74
C SER A 166 -3.04 7.80 5.08
N SER A 167 -2.62 7.15 6.17
CA SER A 167 -3.18 7.35 7.49
C SER A 167 -2.74 8.63 8.20
N CYS A 168 -1.57 9.19 7.85
CA CYS A 168 -0.97 10.37 8.51
C CYS A 168 -0.68 11.53 7.55
N ALA A 169 -0.88 11.34 6.24
CA ALA A 169 -0.46 12.32 5.24
C ALA A 169 -1.16 13.67 5.40
N VAL A 170 -2.46 13.68 5.67
CA VAL A 170 -3.22 14.94 5.86
C VAL A 170 -2.65 15.73 7.03
N ASP A 171 -2.46 15.08 8.19
CA ASP A 171 -1.98 15.76 9.40
C ASP A 171 -0.55 16.32 9.21
N ILE A 172 0.33 15.59 8.51
CA ILE A 172 1.70 16.06 8.23
C ILE A 172 1.69 17.21 7.23
N ILE A 173 0.86 17.17 6.19
CA ILE A 173 0.76 18.27 5.22
C ILE A 173 0.15 19.50 5.87
N GLU A 174 -0.89 19.38 6.69
CA GLU A 174 -1.44 20.51 7.48
C GLU A 174 -0.37 21.13 8.40
N HIS A 175 0.47 20.29 9.01
CA HIS A 175 1.58 20.78 9.82
C HIS A 175 2.59 21.59 8.99
N LEU A 176 3.03 21.07 7.84
CA LEU A 176 3.99 21.74 6.97
C LEU A 176 3.42 23.04 6.38
N ASP A 177 2.16 23.02 5.95
CA ASP A 177 1.46 24.22 5.46
C ASP A 177 1.37 25.30 6.54
N SER A 178 1.10 24.94 7.80
CA SER A 178 1.11 25.87 8.94
C SER A 178 2.46 26.53 9.19
N LEU A 179 3.56 25.92 8.72
CA LEU A 179 4.92 26.47 8.76
C LEU A 179 5.25 27.32 7.52
N GLY A 180 4.34 27.39 6.54
CA GLY A 180 4.53 28.10 5.28
C GLY A 180 5.40 27.37 4.26
N GLU A 181 5.56 26.06 4.40
CA GLU A 181 6.35 25.23 3.49
C GLU A 181 5.62 25.03 2.15
N LYS A 182 6.36 25.13 1.05
CA LYS A 182 5.92 24.64 -0.25
C LYS A 182 6.31 23.19 -0.39
N ILE A 183 5.48 22.37 -0.98
CA ILE A 183 5.62 20.93 -0.89
C ILE A 183 5.77 20.30 -2.28
N ILE A 184 6.77 19.43 -2.46
CA ILE A 184 6.78 18.41 -3.50
C ILE A 184 6.13 17.16 -2.94
N TRP A 185 5.13 16.64 -3.64
CA TRP A 185 4.44 15.40 -3.31
C TRP A 185 4.66 14.32 -4.38
N ALA A 186 5.06 13.12 -3.96
CA ALA A 186 5.20 11.95 -4.81
C ALA A 186 4.81 10.66 -4.03
N PRO A 187 4.52 9.54 -4.69
CA PRO A 187 4.40 9.34 -6.13
C PRO A 187 2.96 9.41 -6.65
N ASP A 188 1.93 9.35 -5.79
CA ASP A 188 0.51 9.24 -6.18
C ASP A 188 -0.16 10.61 -6.33
N GLN A 189 -0.56 10.94 -7.57
CA GLN A 189 -1.21 12.21 -7.85
C GLN A 189 -2.62 12.32 -7.28
N HIS A 190 -3.36 11.21 -7.18
CA HIS A 190 -4.74 11.21 -6.70
C HIS A 190 -4.79 11.48 -5.20
N LEU A 191 -3.97 10.75 -4.43
CA LEU A 191 -3.79 11.02 -2.99
C LEU A 191 -3.28 12.45 -2.77
N GLY A 192 -2.31 12.90 -3.58
CA GLY A 192 -1.81 14.28 -3.51
C GLY A 192 -2.90 15.32 -3.74
N ARG A 193 -3.75 15.15 -4.77
CA ARG A 193 -4.90 16.06 -5.04
C ARG A 193 -5.93 16.03 -3.93
N TYR A 194 -6.25 14.86 -3.40
CA TYR A 194 -7.15 14.73 -2.25
C TYR A 194 -6.64 15.53 -1.05
N ILE A 195 -5.34 15.39 -0.73
CA ILE A 195 -4.72 16.13 0.38
C ILE A 195 -4.70 17.63 0.09
N GLN A 196 -4.27 18.06 -1.11
CA GLN A 196 -4.24 19.46 -1.53
C GLN A 196 -5.62 20.11 -1.44
N LYS A 197 -6.68 19.42 -1.92
CA LYS A 197 -8.07 19.90 -1.84
C LYS A 197 -8.54 20.05 -0.39
N LYS A 198 -8.10 19.15 0.49
CA LYS A 198 -8.51 19.12 1.90
C LYS A 198 -7.78 20.17 2.75
N THR A 199 -6.50 20.38 2.51
CA THR A 199 -5.64 21.27 3.31
C THR A 199 -5.49 22.67 2.72
N GLY A 200 -5.59 22.80 1.39
CA GLY A 200 -5.28 24.04 0.67
C GLY A 200 -3.78 24.31 0.49
N ALA A 201 -2.90 23.38 0.88
CA ALA A 201 -1.46 23.53 0.85
C ALA A 201 -0.90 23.76 -0.57
N ASP A 202 0.20 24.52 -0.67
CA ASP A 202 0.93 24.75 -1.93
C ASP A 202 1.77 23.50 -2.27
N MET A 203 1.24 22.68 -3.17
CA MET A 203 1.81 21.37 -3.50
C MET A 203 2.07 21.22 -5.00
N LEU A 204 3.29 20.79 -5.35
CA LEU A 204 3.65 20.27 -6.66
C LEU A 204 3.52 18.74 -6.65
N LEU A 205 2.70 18.20 -7.52
CA LEU A 205 2.38 16.77 -7.54
C LEU A 205 3.17 16.04 -8.64
N TRP A 206 3.77 14.91 -8.28
CA TRP A 206 4.30 13.94 -9.23
C TRP A 206 3.17 13.23 -9.96
N ASP A 207 3.34 12.95 -11.27
CA ASP A 207 2.29 12.37 -12.13
C ASP A 207 2.34 10.82 -12.13
N GLY A 208 2.20 10.21 -10.96
CA GLY A 208 2.07 8.76 -10.79
C GLY A 208 0.70 8.36 -10.27
N ALA A 209 0.30 7.11 -10.46
CA ALA A 209 -0.98 6.58 -9.99
C ALA A 209 -0.89 5.09 -9.63
N CYS A 210 -1.75 4.66 -8.70
CA CYS A 210 -1.93 3.26 -8.39
C CYS A 210 -2.83 2.59 -9.44
N ILE A 211 -2.31 1.56 -10.16
CA ILE A 211 -3.06 0.87 -11.22
C ILE A 211 -4.37 0.23 -10.76
N VAL A 212 -4.49 -0.11 -9.49
CA VAL A 212 -5.72 -0.70 -8.93
C VAL A 212 -6.75 0.39 -8.66
N HIS A 213 -6.36 1.44 -7.94
CA HIS A 213 -7.28 2.50 -7.54
C HIS A 213 -7.67 3.41 -8.71
N GLU A 214 -6.78 3.59 -9.69
CA GLU A 214 -7.08 4.35 -10.91
C GLU A 214 -8.18 3.70 -11.77
N GLU A 215 -8.45 2.39 -11.61
CA GLU A 215 -9.46 1.67 -12.36
C GLU A 215 -10.90 1.88 -11.86
N PHE A 216 -11.13 2.38 -10.66
CA PHE A 216 -12.48 2.66 -10.18
C PHE A 216 -13.17 3.75 -11.00
N ARG A 217 -14.49 3.61 -11.18
CA ARG A 217 -15.29 4.50 -12.03
C ARG A 217 -16.51 5.02 -11.26
N ALA A 218 -16.62 6.33 -11.13
CA ALA A 218 -17.75 7.00 -10.46
C ALA A 218 -19.11 6.61 -11.09
N ARG A 219 -19.18 6.45 -12.42
CA ARG A 219 -20.40 5.99 -13.11
C ARG A 219 -20.83 4.59 -12.66
N GLY A 220 -19.86 3.67 -12.50
CA GLY A 220 -20.15 2.31 -12.02
C GLY A 220 -20.65 2.32 -10.59
N ILE A 221 -20.04 3.11 -9.71
CA ILE A 221 -20.47 3.29 -8.32
C ILE A 221 -21.89 3.90 -8.28
N ALA A 222 -22.18 4.91 -9.10
CA ALA A 222 -23.52 5.50 -9.19
C ALA A 222 -24.59 4.48 -9.63
N GLN A 223 -24.25 3.58 -10.57
CA GLN A 223 -25.13 2.48 -10.97
C GLN A 223 -25.36 1.49 -9.81
N MET A 224 -24.33 1.16 -9.04
CA MET A 224 -24.49 0.33 -7.85
C MET A 224 -25.32 1.01 -6.75
N LYS A 225 -25.15 2.31 -6.52
CA LYS A 225 -25.97 3.09 -5.60
C LYS A 225 -27.45 3.10 -6.03
N ALA A 226 -27.72 3.12 -7.35
CA ALA A 226 -29.09 3.02 -7.86
C ALA A 226 -29.73 1.65 -7.55
N LEU A 227 -28.93 0.56 -7.57
CA LEU A 227 -29.39 -0.78 -7.20
C LEU A 227 -29.50 -0.97 -5.67
N TYR A 228 -28.63 -0.29 -4.93
CA TYR A 228 -28.54 -0.36 -3.47
C TYR A 228 -28.55 1.04 -2.86
N PRO A 229 -29.70 1.75 -2.84
CA PRO A 229 -29.77 3.15 -2.42
C PRO A 229 -29.27 3.41 -1.00
N ASP A 230 -29.44 2.44 -0.12
CA ASP A 230 -29.04 2.53 1.29
C ASP A 230 -27.56 2.12 1.53
N ALA A 231 -26.83 1.71 0.50
CA ALA A 231 -25.43 1.36 0.65
C ALA A 231 -24.57 2.60 0.89
N ALA A 232 -23.59 2.53 1.78
CA ALA A 232 -22.55 3.54 1.89
C ALA A 232 -21.36 3.19 0.98
N VAL A 233 -20.68 4.22 0.45
CA VAL A 233 -19.51 4.10 -0.42
C VAL A 233 -18.25 4.47 0.34
N LEU A 234 -17.32 3.54 0.46
CA LEU A 234 -16.03 3.69 1.11
C LEU A 234 -14.94 3.72 0.03
N VAL A 235 -14.10 4.75 0.01
CA VAL A 235 -13.11 4.98 -1.05
C VAL A 235 -11.72 5.21 -0.48
N HIS A 236 -10.72 4.54 -1.05
CA HIS A 236 -9.31 4.86 -0.79
C HIS A 236 -8.90 6.12 -1.58
N PRO A 237 -8.19 7.09 -0.98
CA PRO A 237 -7.88 8.38 -1.61
C PRO A 237 -6.89 8.32 -2.79
N GLU A 238 -6.29 7.17 -3.07
CA GLU A 238 -5.55 6.91 -4.32
C GLU A 238 -6.49 6.78 -5.56
N SER A 239 -7.80 6.85 -5.37
CA SER A 239 -8.80 6.79 -6.45
C SER A 239 -8.95 8.15 -7.15
N PRO A 240 -9.40 8.17 -8.41
CA PRO A 240 -9.69 9.42 -9.13
C PRO A 240 -10.64 10.32 -8.35
N GLU A 241 -10.47 11.64 -8.47
CA GLU A 241 -11.28 12.65 -7.76
C GLU A 241 -12.78 12.41 -7.93
N SER A 242 -13.23 12.06 -9.14
CA SER A 242 -14.64 11.76 -9.40
C SER A 242 -15.20 10.58 -8.59
N VAL A 243 -14.35 9.64 -8.20
CA VAL A 243 -14.70 8.50 -7.32
C VAL A 243 -14.71 8.93 -5.86
N VAL A 244 -13.73 9.75 -5.47
CA VAL A 244 -13.67 10.33 -4.12
C VAL A 244 -14.87 11.22 -3.84
N ASP A 245 -15.33 12.01 -4.83
CA ASP A 245 -16.46 12.94 -4.69
C ASP A 245 -17.82 12.26 -4.44
N VAL A 246 -17.95 10.97 -4.79
CA VAL A 246 -19.20 10.19 -4.54
C VAL A 246 -19.13 9.32 -3.28
N ALA A 247 -18.07 9.42 -2.50
CA ALA A 247 -17.84 8.61 -1.31
C ALA A 247 -18.61 9.15 -0.09
N ASP A 248 -19.15 8.22 0.73
CA ASP A 248 -19.66 8.52 2.07
C ASP A 248 -18.53 8.56 3.11
N ALA A 249 -17.41 7.84 2.84
CA ALA A 249 -16.20 7.90 3.64
C ALA A 249 -14.95 7.72 2.75
N VAL A 250 -13.91 8.54 3.00
CA VAL A 250 -12.61 8.48 2.33
C VAL A 250 -11.52 8.34 3.39
N GLY A 251 -10.60 7.40 3.19
CA GLY A 251 -9.51 7.21 4.12
C GLY A 251 -8.57 6.04 3.78
N SER A 252 -7.52 5.89 4.59
CA SER A 252 -6.62 4.73 4.53
C SER A 252 -7.37 3.43 4.80
N THR A 253 -6.72 2.29 4.52
CA THR A 253 -7.27 0.95 4.81
C THR A 253 -7.80 0.82 6.23
N SER A 254 -7.03 1.23 7.24
CA SER A 254 -7.45 1.21 8.64
C SER A 254 -8.63 2.15 8.92
N GLN A 255 -8.65 3.34 8.29
CA GLN A 255 -9.74 4.31 8.42
C GLN A 255 -11.02 3.79 7.75
N LEU A 256 -10.93 3.10 6.62
CA LEU A 256 -12.08 2.47 5.95
C LEU A 256 -12.67 1.34 6.79
N ILE A 257 -11.85 0.50 7.44
CA ILE A 257 -12.34 -0.52 8.38
C ILE A 257 -13.09 0.15 9.56
N LYS A 258 -12.53 1.24 10.12
CA LYS A 258 -13.18 2.00 11.17
C LYS A 258 -14.48 2.66 10.70
N ALA A 259 -14.51 3.22 9.49
CA ALA A 259 -15.73 3.77 8.89
C ALA A 259 -16.79 2.67 8.71
N ALA A 260 -16.40 1.47 8.27
CA ALA A 260 -17.29 0.33 8.16
C ALA A 260 -17.97 -0.02 9.49
N GLN A 261 -17.25 0.11 10.61
CA GLN A 261 -17.82 -0.13 11.96
C GLN A 261 -18.79 0.97 12.41
N THR A 262 -18.53 2.23 12.04
CA THR A 262 -19.25 3.39 12.56
C THR A 262 -20.47 3.80 11.72
N LEU A 263 -20.41 3.57 10.40
CA LEU A 263 -21.54 3.87 9.51
C LEU A 263 -22.75 2.98 9.83
N PRO A 264 -23.98 3.53 9.82
CA PRO A 264 -25.18 2.77 10.14
C PRO A 264 -25.62 1.80 9.03
N ASN A 265 -25.09 1.96 7.82
CA ASN A 265 -25.47 1.22 6.62
C ASN A 265 -25.16 -0.27 6.76
N GLU A 266 -26.11 -1.13 6.42
CA GLU A 266 -25.95 -2.59 6.41
C GLU A 266 -25.05 -3.03 5.23
N ARG A 267 -25.15 -2.34 4.07
CA ARG A 267 -24.37 -2.62 2.87
C ARG A 267 -23.33 -1.55 2.64
N LEU A 268 -22.10 -1.98 2.31
CA LEU A 268 -20.97 -1.10 2.05
C LEU A 268 -20.38 -1.43 0.66
N ILE A 269 -20.31 -0.44 -0.22
CA ILE A 269 -19.59 -0.50 -1.49
C ILE A 269 -18.19 -0.03 -1.23
N VAL A 270 -17.19 -0.90 -1.45
CA VAL A 270 -15.80 -0.65 -1.07
C VAL A 270 -14.93 -0.48 -2.32
N ALA A 271 -14.40 0.72 -2.51
CA ALA A 271 -13.52 1.10 -3.61
C ALA A 271 -12.06 1.15 -3.11
N THR A 272 -11.47 -0.02 -2.94
CA THR A 272 -10.05 -0.29 -2.69
C THR A 272 -9.75 -1.74 -3.04
N ASP A 273 -8.51 -2.20 -2.85
CA ASP A 273 -8.13 -3.59 -3.12
C ASP A 273 -8.99 -4.59 -2.33
N ARG A 274 -9.44 -5.65 -3.02
CA ARG A 274 -10.34 -6.66 -2.44
C ARG A 274 -9.75 -7.41 -1.23
N GLY A 275 -8.44 -7.46 -1.08
CA GLY A 275 -7.79 -8.11 0.06
C GLY A 275 -8.24 -7.58 1.42
N ILE A 276 -8.66 -6.29 1.49
CA ILE A 276 -9.17 -5.68 2.72
C ILE A 276 -10.43 -6.38 3.26
N PHE A 277 -11.18 -7.09 2.39
CA PHE A 277 -12.46 -7.71 2.76
C PHE A 277 -12.31 -8.72 3.89
N TYR A 278 -11.18 -9.42 3.96
CA TYR A 278 -10.92 -10.36 5.05
C TYR A 278 -10.98 -9.66 6.42
N LYS A 279 -10.20 -8.61 6.62
CA LYS A 279 -10.18 -7.86 7.89
C LYS A 279 -11.44 -7.04 8.10
N MET A 280 -11.98 -6.45 7.04
CA MET A 280 -13.21 -5.66 7.15
C MET A 280 -14.39 -6.56 7.56
N GLN A 281 -14.54 -7.77 6.98
CA GLN A 281 -15.61 -8.69 7.35
C GLN A 281 -15.46 -9.22 8.79
N GLN A 282 -14.24 -9.41 9.28
CA GLN A 282 -14.00 -9.72 10.70
C GLN A 282 -14.48 -8.57 11.60
N ALA A 283 -14.24 -7.32 11.22
CA ALA A 283 -14.62 -6.14 11.98
C ALA A 283 -16.13 -5.87 11.95
N VAL A 284 -16.83 -6.27 10.88
CA VAL A 284 -18.28 -6.05 10.68
C VAL A 284 -18.95 -7.31 10.14
N PRO A 285 -19.01 -8.40 10.92
CA PRO A 285 -19.48 -9.72 10.46
C PRO A 285 -20.93 -9.74 9.96
N ASN A 286 -21.73 -8.78 10.38
CA ASN A 286 -23.16 -8.69 10.03
C ASN A 286 -23.45 -7.75 8.85
N LYS A 287 -22.42 -7.09 8.28
CA LYS A 287 -22.59 -6.20 7.14
C LYS A 287 -22.28 -6.91 5.81
N ILE A 288 -22.91 -6.43 4.76
CA ILE A 288 -22.70 -6.91 3.40
C ILE A 288 -21.65 -6.01 2.74
N LEU A 289 -20.49 -6.58 2.44
CA LEU A 289 -19.42 -5.90 1.72
C LEU A 289 -19.55 -6.21 0.22
N VAL A 290 -19.47 -5.18 -0.61
CA VAL A 290 -19.59 -5.28 -2.06
C VAL A 290 -18.41 -4.55 -2.70
N GLU A 291 -17.70 -5.22 -3.62
CA GLU A 291 -16.63 -4.59 -4.38
C GLU A 291 -17.20 -3.49 -5.27
N ALA A 292 -16.54 -2.32 -5.28
CA ALA A 292 -16.84 -1.28 -6.23
C ALA A 292 -16.41 -1.71 -7.64
N PRO A 293 -17.18 -1.37 -8.70
CA PRO A 293 -16.85 -1.78 -10.05
C PRO A 293 -15.63 -1.01 -10.58
N THR A 294 -14.69 -1.77 -11.14
CA THR A 294 -13.52 -1.26 -11.88
C THR A 294 -13.78 -1.22 -13.39
N ALA A 295 -14.84 -1.88 -13.86
CA ALA A 295 -15.13 -2.06 -15.27
C ALA A 295 -16.06 -0.99 -15.84
N GLY A 296 -15.69 -0.47 -17.03
CA GLY A 296 -16.57 0.17 -18.01
C GLY A 296 -16.67 -0.68 -19.28
N GLU A 297 -17.28 -0.14 -20.38
CA GLU A 297 -17.26 -0.77 -21.70
C GLU A 297 -15.80 -1.03 -22.10
N GLY A 298 -15.40 -2.30 -22.23
CA GLY A 298 -14.03 -2.72 -22.54
C GLY A 298 -13.25 -3.38 -21.38
N ALA A 299 -13.92 -3.70 -20.27
CA ALA A 299 -13.31 -4.43 -19.17
C ALA A 299 -12.70 -5.76 -19.64
N THR A 300 -11.43 -5.95 -19.39
CA THR A 300 -10.74 -7.23 -19.50
C THR A 300 -10.81 -7.98 -18.15
N CYS A 301 -10.51 -9.28 -18.13
CA CYS A 301 -10.43 -10.08 -16.89
C CYS A 301 -9.38 -9.54 -15.87
N ARG A 302 -8.62 -8.52 -16.25
CA ARG A 302 -7.69 -7.76 -15.38
C ARG A 302 -8.39 -6.70 -14.53
N SER A 303 -9.71 -6.54 -14.64
CA SER A 303 -10.50 -5.50 -13.98
C SER A 303 -10.97 -5.87 -12.56
N CYS A 304 -10.39 -6.89 -11.93
CA CYS A 304 -10.63 -7.15 -10.51
C CYS A 304 -9.86 -6.12 -9.68
N ALA A 305 -10.50 -5.58 -8.65
CA ALA A 305 -9.86 -4.66 -7.70
C ALA A 305 -8.85 -5.39 -6.79
N HIS A 306 -7.85 -6.01 -7.40
CA HIS A 306 -6.80 -6.76 -6.71
C HIS A 306 -5.43 -6.49 -7.32
N CYS A 307 -4.48 -6.16 -6.46
CA CYS A 307 -3.12 -5.85 -6.87
C CYS A 307 -2.38 -7.12 -7.29
N PRO A 308 -1.92 -7.23 -8.55
CA PRO A 308 -1.27 -8.44 -9.04
C PRO A 308 0.04 -8.75 -8.30
N TRP A 309 0.72 -7.75 -7.79
CA TRP A 309 1.94 -7.95 -7.00
C TRP A 309 1.65 -8.37 -5.55
N MET A 310 0.53 -7.91 -4.95
CA MET A 310 0.10 -8.42 -3.65
C MET A 310 -0.33 -9.89 -3.74
N ALA A 311 -0.97 -10.29 -4.84
CA ALA A 311 -1.34 -11.67 -5.12
C ALA A 311 -0.15 -12.63 -5.27
N MET A 312 1.07 -12.13 -5.51
CA MET A 312 2.28 -12.96 -5.56
C MET A 312 2.74 -13.48 -4.19
N ASN A 313 2.14 -12.99 -3.10
CA ASN A 313 2.44 -13.45 -1.74
C ASN A 313 1.64 -14.72 -1.42
N GLU A 314 2.02 -15.82 -2.04
CA GLU A 314 1.36 -17.13 -1.88
C GLU A 314 1.95 -17.92 -0.70
N LEU A 315 1.18 -18.87 -0.15
CA LEU A 315 1.63 -19.75 0.93
C LEU A 315 2.87 -20.57 0.53
N ASP A 316 2.95 -21.00 -0.72
CA ASP A 316 4.12 -21.75 -1.23
C ASP A 316 5.38 -20.89 -1.22
N GLY A 317 5.29 -19.65 -1.67
CA GLY A 317 6.39 -18.69 -1.61
C GLY A 317 6.86 -18.42 -0.19
N ILE A 318 5.91 -18.28 0.77
CA ILE A 318 6.25 -18.14 2.21
C ILE A 318 6.98 -19.39 2.73
N LEU A 319 6.51 -20.58 2.39
CA LEU A 319 7.17 -21.84 2.81
C LEU A 319 8.56 -21.96 2.21
N GLU A 320 8.70 -21.72 0.90
CA GLU A 320 9.96 -21.82 0.19
C GLU A 320 11.02 -20.85 0.74
N VAL A 321 10.67 -19.58 0.94
CA VAL A 321 11.61 -18.60 1.46
C VAL A 321 12.04 -18.94 2.90
N LEU A 322 11.14 -19.48 3.71
CA LEU A 322 11.48 -19.93 5.05
C LEU A 322 12.40 -21.16 5.03
N GLN A 323 12.28 -22.05 4.05
CA GLN A 323 13.16 -23.21 3.91
C GLN A 323 14.54 -22.82 3.34
N ARG A 324 14.58 -21.99 2.31
CA ARG A 324 15.80 -21.61 1.58
C ARG A 324 16.54 -20.42 2.21
N GLY A 325 15.80 -19.36 2.60
CA GLY A 325 16.39 -18.11 3.09
C GLY A 325 17.01 -17.26 1.99
N ASP A 326 16.52 -17.37 0.77
CA ASP A 326 17.14 -16.80 -0.44
C ASP A 326 16.49 -15.50 -0.97
N GLN A 327 15.35 -15.11 -0.46
CA GLN A 327 14.66 -13.88 -0.83
C GLN A 327 14.82 -12.80 0.26
N GLU A 328 16.06 -12.54 0.67
CA GLU A 328 16.36 -11.52 1.67
C GLU A 328 16.42 -10.13 1.04
N ILE A 329 15.77 -9.17 1.70
CA ILE A 329 15.86 -7.75 1.35
C ILE A 329 17.22 -7.19 1.80
N PHE A 330 17.91 -6.58 0.86
CA PHE A 330 19.12 -5.81 1.10
C PHE A 330 18.88 -4.33 0.79
N VAL A 331 19.33 -3.46 1.68
CA VAL A 331 19.39 -2.02 1.46
C VAL A 331 20.82 -1.57 1.79
N ASP A 332 21.45 -0.82 0.89
CA ASP A 332 22.78 -0.27 1.15
C ASP A 332 22.79 0.51 2.49
N PRO A 333 23.76 0.27 3.38
CA PRO A 333 23.75 0.88 4.70
C PRO A 333 23.74 2.41 4.71
N ALA A 334 24.47 3.06 3.80
CA ALA A 334 24.51 4.53 3.71
C ALA A 334 23.18 5.08 3.15
N LEU A 335 22.53 4.33 2.26
CA LEU A 335 21.20 4.64 1.77
C LEU A 335 20.16 4.46 2.86
N ALA A 336 20.23 3.37 3.62
CA ALA A 336 19.32 3.07 4.73
C ALA A 336 19.38 4.15 5.82
N GLU A 337 20.56 4.64 6.17
CA GLU A 337 20.74 5.71 7.15
C GLU A 337 20.02 7.00 6.72
N ARG A 338 20.15 7.39 5.44
CA ARG A 338 19.46 8.57 4.90
C ARG A 338 17.95 8.38 4.83
N ALA A 339 17.48 7.22 4.35
CA ALA A 339 16.06 6.91 4.24
C ALA A 339 15.37 6.76 5.61
N LYS A 340 16.15 6.45 6.66
CA LYS A 340 15.63 6.32 8.03
C LYS A 340 15.15 7.65 8.60
N LEU A 341 15.81 8.77 8.29
CA LEU A 341 15.48 10.08 8.85
C LEU A 341 14.02 10.50 8.56
N PRO A 342 13.55 10.53 7.31
CA PRO A 342 12.15 10.88 7.01
C PRO A 342 11.14 9.85 7.53
N LEU A 343 11.53 8.56 7.65
CA LEU A 343 10.70 7.53 8.28
C LEU A 343 10.54 7.75 9.78
N ASP A 344 11.63 8.05 10.49
CA ASP A 344 11.57 8.36 11.91
C ASP A 344 10.72 9.60 12.18
N ARG A 345 10.85 10.67 11.36
CA ARG A 345 9.99 11.87 11.46
C ARG A 345 8.51 11.52 11.37
N MET A 346 8.11 10.68 10.40
CA MET A 346 6.73 10.20 10.28
C MET A 346 6.27 9.46 11.53
N LEU A 347 7.09 8.53 12.03
CA LEU A 347 6.75 7.70 13.18
C LEU A 347 6.61 8.56 14.45
N ASP A 348 7.53 9.48 14.69
CA ASP A 348 7.53 10.39 15.85
C ASP A 348 6.34 11.35 15.80
N PHE A 349 6.07 11.94 14.64
CA PHE A 349 4.93 12.82 14.43
C PHE A 349 3.61 12.07 14.66
N SER A 350 3.44 10.91 14.05
CA SER A 350 2.25 10.07 14.22
C SER A 350 2.04 9.61 15.67
N ALA A 351 3.12 9.40 16.42
CA ALA A 351 3.04 9.07 17.84
C ALA A 351 2.59 10.29 18.69
N SER A 352 2.94 11.51 18.27
CA SER A 352 2.54 12.75 18.96
C SER A 352 1.04 13.05 18.84
N LEU A 353 0.41 12.67 17.69
CA LEU A 353 -1.02 12.88 17.45
C LEU A 353 -1.93 11.96 18.28
N LYS A 354 -1.40 10.84 18.79
CA LYS A 354 -2.16 9.86 19.59
C LYS A 354 -2.19 10.20 21.09
N ARG A 355 -1.54 11.30 21.50
CA ARG A 355 -1.53 11.82 22.87
C ARG A 355 -2.56 12.90 23.05
#